data_e99656634871215a428a4183adf2417a
#
_entry.id   e99656634871215a428a4183adf2417a
#
_cell.length_a   1.000
_cell.length_b   1.000
_cell.length_c   1.000
_cell.angle_alpha   90.00
_cell.angle_beta   90.00
_cell.angle_gamma   90.00
#
_symmetry.space_group_name_H-M   'P 1'
#
loop_
_entity.id
_entity.type
_entity.pdbx_description
1 polymer ?
#
loop_
_entity_poly.entity_id
_entity_poly.type
_entity_poly.pdbx_seq_one_letter_code
_entity_poly.pdbx_strand_id
1 'polypeptide(L)'
;ERPERPIPAGEIARSTVFCVGFFLLTGGLALLCLAAYQSPEHTGAWPGVSGVILAGTIIFYNWHHKKNVLSPVVMGLCRLLIYVSVGFCFAVVLPLPLLIGAALLFSYLIGLTYVAKQENLGEVKNLWPLLFLAAPVIYGGVLSSEAWPTFACWVIFVVTIVAALWLVRRRQSGDIPRAVVTLIAGMSLLDAILISGAGEPGLALVAVLGFALTLALQRVVSGT
;
A
#
# COMPACT_ATOMS: atom_id res chain seq x y z
N GLU A 1 15.69 -12.94 14.82
CA GLU A 1 14.34 -13.42 14.40
C GLU A 1 13.44 -13.48 15.62
N ARG A 2 12.20 -13.02 15.50
CA ARG A 2 11.20 -13.08 16.58
C ARG A 2 10.76 -14.55 16.75
N PRO A 3 11.05 -15.20 17.89
CA PRO A 3 10.75 -16.63 18.10
C PRO A 3 9.25 -16.93 18.12
N GLU A 4 8.43 -15.91 18.41
CA GLU A 4 6.97 -16.00 18.49
C GLU A 4 6.26 -16.09 17.12
N ARG A 5 7.00 -15.95 16.01
CA ARG A 5 6.39 -16.07 14.67
C ARG A 5 6.12 -17.54 14.32
N PRO A 6 5.02 -17.86 13.59
CA PRO A 6 4.58 -19.22 13.32
C PRO A 6 5.64 -20.16 12.71
N ILE A 7 6.53 -19.62 11.84
CA ILE A 7 7.61 -20.41 11.23
C ILE A 7 8.72 -20.73 12.24
N PRO A 8 9.31 -19.75 12.98
CA PRO A 8 10.29 -20.04 14.04
C PRO A 8 9.70 -20.84 15.19
N ALA A 9 8.41 -20.65 15.52
CA ALA A 9 7.71 -21.42 16.54
C ALA A 9 7.42 -22.89 16.14
N GLY A 10 7.64 -23.23 14.87
CA GLY A 10 7.39 -24.59 14.37
C GLY A 10 5.90 -24.89 14.11
N GLU A 11 5.02 -23.91 14.21
CA GLU A 11 3.57 -24.07 13.99
C GLU A 11 3.23 -24.33 12.52
N ILE A 12 4.01 -23.77 11.59
CA ILE A 12 3.81 -23.89 10.15
C ILE A 12 5.14 -24.21 9.47
N ALA A 13 5.14 -25.24 8.61
CA ALA A 13 6.30 -25.59 7.81
C ALA A 13 6.65 -24.47 6.81
N ARG A 14 7.93 -24.17 6.67
CA ARG A 14 8.42 -23.16 5.71
C ARG A 14 7.99 -23.46 4.27
N SER A 15 8.00 -24.75 3.88
CA SER A 15 7.54 -25.20 2.55
C SER A 15 6.08 -24.85 2.29
N THR A 16 5.20 -25.01 3.28
CA THR A 16 3.77 -24.67 3.17
C THR A 16 3.59 -23.18 2.85
N VAL A 17 4.32 -22.30 3.55
CA VAL A 17 4.24 -20.85 3.31
C VAL A 17 4.69 -20.50 1.91
N PHE A 18 5.78 -21.12 1.42
CA PHE A 18 6.24 -20.91 0.04
C PHE A 18 5.23 -21.44 -0.99
N CYS A 19 4.69 -22.64 -0.80
CA CYS A 19 3.68 -23.22 -1.70
C CYS A 19 2.43 -22.34 -1.79
N VAL A 20 1.90 -21.88 -0.66
CA VAL A 20 0.74 -20.97 -0.63
C VAL A 20 1.08 -19.63 -1.29
N GLY A 21 2.26 -19.07 -1.00
CA GLY A 21 2.70 -17.79 -1.59
C GLY A 21 2.81 -17.88 -3.11
N PHE A 22 3.45 -18.90 -3.64
CA PHE A 22 3.56 -19.10 -5.09
C PHE A 22 2.22 -19.44 -5.75
N PHE A 23 1.37 -20.22 -5.10
CA PHE A 23 0.03 -20.50 -5.58
C PHE A 23 -0.81 -19.22 -5.71
N LEU A 24 -0.78 -18.34 -4.71
CA LEU A 24 -1.48 -17.05 -4.75
C LEU A 24 -0.90 -16.12 -5.82
N LEU A 25 0.43 -16.12 -5.99
CA LEU A 25 1.11 -15.28 -6.98
C LEU A 25 0.76 -15.72 -8.42
N THR A 26 0.81 -17.03 -8.69
CA THR A 26 0.43 -17.59 -10.01
C THR A 26 -1.06 -17.44 -10.28
N GLY A 27 -1.91 -17.63 -9.25
CA GLY A 27 -3.36 -17.38 -9.34
C GLY A 27 -3.68 -15.92 -9.65
N GLY A 28 -3.01 -14.97 -9.00
CA GLY A 28 -3.15 -13.55 -9.29
C GLY A 28 -2.74 -13.20 -10.73
N LEU A 29 -1.64 -13.77 -11.23
CA LEU A 29 -1.20 -13.58 -12.61
C LEU A 29 -2.22 -14.17 -13.61
N ALA A 30 -2.75 -15.35 -13.32
CA ALA A 30 -3.78 -15.98 -14.16
C ALA A 30 -5.05 -15.12 -14.22
N LEU A 31 -5.48 -14.53 -13.07
CA LEU A 31 -6.63 -13.61 -13.01
C LEU A 31 -6.39 -12.33 -13.81
N LEU A 32 -5.19 -11.75 -13.78
CA LEU A 32 -4.83 -10.61 -14.62
C LEU A 32 -4.92 -10.95 -16.11
N CYS A 33 -4.39 -12.11 -16.52
CA CYS A 33 -4.50 -12.57 -17.90
C CYS A 33 -5.96 -12.83 -18.33
N LEU A 34 -6.76 -13.40 -17.43
CA LEU A 34 -8.19 -13.63 -17.68
C LEU A 34 -8.96 -12.31 -17.82
N ALA A 35 -8.71 -11.34 -16.94
CA ALA A 35 -9.30 -10.02 -17.02
C ALA A 35 -8.93 -9.31 -18.33
N ALA A 36 -7.68 -9.42 -18.77
CA ALA A 36 -7.21 -8.90 -20.05
C ALA A 36 -7.93 -9.55 -21.24
N TYR A 37 -8.12 -10.87 -21.20
CA TYR A 37 -8.83 -11.60 -22.25
C TYR A 37 -10.30 -11.21 -22.36
N GLN A 38 -10.94 -10.90 -21.22
CA GLN A 38 -12.34 -10.46 -21.16
C GLN A 38 -12.52 -8.96 -21.43
N SER A 39 -11.44 -8.20 -21.44
CA SER A 39 -11.50 -6.74 -21.65
C SER A 39 -11.94 -6.41 -23.07
N PRO A 40 -12.95 -5.52 -23.24
CA PRO A 40 -13.39 -5.06 -24.55
C PRO A 40 -12.29 -4.27 -25.31
N GLU A 41 -11.34 -3.69 -24.59
CA GLU A 41 -10.26 -2.85 -25.14
C GLU A 41 -9.11 -3.68 -25.77
N HIS A 42 -9.19 -5.01 -25.71
CA HIS A 42 -8.15 -5.91 -26.26
C HIS A 42 -6.72 -5.47 -25.91
N THR A 43 -6.46 -5.27 -24.62
CA THR A 43 -5.18 -4.75 -24.11
C THR A 43 -3.97 -5.67 -24.36
N GLY A 44 -4.19 -6.84 -24.97
CA GLY A 44 -3.14 -7.76 -25.41
C GLY A 44 -2.33 -8.35 -24.25
N ALA A 45 -1.01 -8.33 -24.38
CA ALA A 45 -0.11 -8.94 -23.39
C ALA A 45 0.25 -8.02 -22.21
N TRP A 46 -0.12 -6.74 -22.23
CA TRP A 46 0.33 -5.76 -21.23
C TRP A 46 -0.01 -6.11 -19.77
N PRO A 47 -1.23 -6.59 -19.43
CA PRO A 47 -1.54 -7.02 -18.05
C PRO A 47 -0.66 -8.19 -17.59
N GLY A 48 -0.42 -9.17 -18.48
CA GLY A 48 0.46 -10.30 -18.19
C GLY A 48 1.92 -9.87 -17.99
N VAL A 49 2.46 -9.03 -18.86
CA VAL A 49 3.83 -8.52 -18.77
C VAL A 49 4.03 -7.72 -17.49
N SER A 50 3.12 -6.77 -17.19
CA SER A 50 3.19 -5.98 -15.97
C SER A 50 3.00 -6.83 -14.71
N GLY A 51 2.14 -7.85 -14.77
CA GLY A 51 1.94 -8.82 -13.69
C GLY A 51 3.19 -9.67 -13.43
N VAL A 52 3.93 -10.08 -14.46
CA VAL A 52 5.22 -10.79 -14.31
C VAL A 52 6.26 -9.87 -13.68
N ILE A 53 6.32 -8.60 -14.10
CA ILE A 53 7.23 -7.62 -13.50
C ILE A 53 6.88 -7.41 -12.02
N LEU A 54 5.59 -7.30 -11.69
CA LEU A 54 5.11 -7.20 -10.31
C LEU A 54 5.52 -8.44 -9.50
N ALA A 55 5.29 -9.64 -10.02
CA ALA A 55 5.67 -10.89 -9.36
C ALA A 55 7.18 -10.97 -9.10
N GLY A 56 7.99 -10.62 -10.09
CA GLY A 56 9.44 -10.53 -9.96
C GLY A 56 9.87 -9.53 -8.89
N THR A 57 9.23 -8.36 -8.85
CA THR A 57 9.50 -7.31 -7.84
C THR A 57 9.13 -7.78 -6.43
N ILE A 58 8.01 -8.50 -6.26
CA ILE A 58 7.60 -9.09 -4.97
C ILE A 58 8.62 -10.14 -4.51
N ILE A 59 9.06 -11.04 -5.40
CA ILE A 59 10.08 -12.07 -5.10
C ILE A 59 11.39 -11.40 -4.71
N PHE A 60 11.83 -10.41 -5.48
CA PHE A 60 13.05 -9.64 -5.20
C PHE A 60 12.96 -8.93 -3.84
N TYR A 61 11.83 -8.26 -3.53
CA TYR A 61 11.59 -7.63 -2.24
C TYR A 61 11.74 -8.65 -1.10
N ASN A 62 11.05 -9.78 -1.18
CA ASN A 62 11.09 -10.80 -0.13
C ASN A 62 12.48 -11.37 0.08
N TRP A 63 13.28 -11.46 -0.97
CA TRP A 63 14.66 -11.98 -0.89
C TRP A 63 15.64 -10.95 -0.33
N HIS A 64 15.55 -9.67 -0.76
CA HIS A 64 16.58 -8.64 -0.49
C HIS A 64 16.15 -7.56 0.53
N HIS A 65 14.94 -7.61 1.12
CA HIS A 65 14.48 -6.51 1.98
C HIS A 65 15.27 -6.38 3.30
N LYS A 66 15.85 -7.48 3.80
CA LYS A 66 16.63 -7.48 5.06
C LYS A 66 17.94 -6.71 4.86
N LYS A 67 18.15 -5.65 5.67
CA LYS A 67 19.35 -4.77 5.64
C LYS A 67 19.55 -3.96 4.36
N ASN A 68 18.59 -3.91 3.44
CA ASN A 68 18.68 -3.12 2.22
C ASN A 68 18.09 -1.72 2.45
N VAL A 69 18.89 -0.68 2.13
CA VAL A 69 18.46 0.73 2.22
C VAL A 69 17.34 1.02 1.23
N LEU A 70 17.35 0.38 0.05
CA LEU A 70 16.37 0.57 -1.02
C LEU A 70 15.04 -0.20 -0.78
N SER A 71 14.92 -0.96 0.30
CA SER A 71 13.70 -1.75 0.54
C SER A 71 12.41 -0.93 0.58
N PRO A 72 12.37 0.35 1.06
CA PRO A 72 11.18 1.20 0.95
C PRO A 72 10.76 1.46 -0.49
N VAL A 73 11.75 1.71 -1.35
CA VAL A 73 11.52 1.97 -2.78
C VAL A 73 10.96 0.73 -3.47
N VAL A 74 11.54 -0.44 -3.22
CA VAL A 74 11.06 -1.69 -3.81
C VAL A 74 9.65 -2.04 -3.32
N MET A 75 9.37 -1.82 -2.03
CA MET A 75 8.03 -2.02 -1.47
C MET A 75 7.00 -1.07 -2.12
N GLY A 76 7.37 0.20 -2.28
CA GLY A 76 6.55 1.18 -2.98
C GLY A 76 6.32 0.79 -4.44
N LEU A 77 7.36 0.28 -5.13
CA LEU A 77 7.26 -0.18 -6.51
C LEU A 77 6.28 -1.37 -6.66
N CYS A 78 6.27 -2.32 -5.71
CA CYS A 78 5.26 -3.39 -5.71
C CYS A 78 3.83 -2.83 -5.73
N ARG A 79 3.56 -1.78 -4.95
CA ARG A 79 2.22 -1.17 -4.88
C ARG A 79 1.89 -0.34 -6.12
N LEU A 80 2.84 0.43 -6.62
CA LEU A 80 2.70 1.15 -7.89
C LEU A 80 2.35 0.17 -9.03
N LEU A 81 3.07 -0.94 -9.13
CA LEU A 81 2.86 -1.95 -10.16
C LEU A 81 1.49 -2.64 -10.07
N ILE A 82 0.85 -2.71 -8.89
CA ILE A 82 -0.54 -3.18 -8.78
C ILE A 82 -1.47 -2.24 -9.57
N TYR A 83 -1.37 -0.92 -9.36
CA TYR A 83 -2.19 0.05 -10.11
C TYR A 83 -1.96 -0.06 -11.62
N VAL A 84 -0.70 -0.15 -12.03
CA VAL A 84 -0.31 -0.29 -13.44
C VAL A 84 -0.86 -1.57 -14.04
N SER A 85 -0.69 -2.71 -13.35
CA SER A 85 -1.13 -4.03 -13.86
C SER A 85 -2.65 -4.10 -13.98
N VAL A 86 -3.38 -3.58 -12.99
CA VAL A 86 -4.84 -3.51 -13.04
C VAL A 86 -5.29 -2.50 -14.11
N GLY A 87 -4.61 -1.36 -14.23
CA GLY A 87 -4.91 -0.37 -15.27
C GLY A 87 -4.82 -0.96 -16.69
N PHE A 88 -3.81 -1.76 -16.96
CA PHE A 88 -3.66 -2.44 -18.24
C PHE A 88 -4.75 -3.49 -18.52
N CYS A 89 -5.50 -3.95 -17.51
CA CYS A 89 -6.68 -4.77 -17.77
C CYS A 89 -7.81 -4.00 -18.46
N PHE A 90 -7.82 -2.66 -18.37
CA PHE A 90 -8.91 -1.82 -18.86
C PHE A 90 -8.50 -0.86 -19.99
N ALA A 91 -7.21 -0.55 -20.14
CA ALA A 91 -6.73 0.40 -21.14
C ALA A 91 -5.30 0.08 -21.59
N VAL A 92 -5.03 0.21 -22.89
CA VAL A 92 -3.67 0.07 -23.45
C VAL A 92 -2.81 1.27 -23.08
N VAL A 93 -3.42 2.48 -23.06
CA VAL A 93 -2.77 3.73 -22.62
C VAL A 93 -3.32 4.08 -21.24
N LEU A 94 -2.47 4.01 -20.23
CA LEU A 94 -2.89 4.28 -18.86
C LEU A 94 -3.31 5.75 -18.67
N PRO A 95 -4.48 6.01 -18.08
CA PRO A 95 -4.93 7.37 -17.81
C PRO A 95 -3.97 8.10 -16.86
N LEU A 96 -3.71 9.38 -17.12
CA LEU A 96 -2.84 10.19 -16.27
C LEU A 96 -3.27 10.21 -14.79
N PRO A 97 -4.58 10.31 -14.43
CA PRO A 97 -5.00 10.23 -13.03
C PRO A 97 -4.59 8.93 -12.32
N LEU A 98 -4.62 7.77 -13.02
CA LEU A 98 -4.17 6.50 -12.48
C LEU A 98 -2.66 6.50 -12.22
N LEU A 99 -1.87 7.06 -13.14
CA LEU A 99 -0.41 7.17 -12.98
C LEU A 99 -0.05 8.10 -11.82
N ILE A 100 -0.76 9.21 -11.67
CA ILE A 100 -0.62 10.12 -10.52
C ILE A 100 -0.97 9.38 -9.24
N GLY A 101 -2.10 8.66 -9.17
CA GLY A 101 -2.50 7.86 -8.01
C GLY A 101 -1.45 6.82 -7.63
N ALA A 102 -0.91 6.11 -8.63
CA ALA A 102 0.17 5.14 -8.43
C ALA A 102 1.45 5.80 -7.86
N ALA A 103 1.83 6.98 -8.36
CA ALA A 103 2.98 7.74 -7.87
C ALA A 103 2.75 8.28 -6.44
N LEU A 104 1.53 8.69 -6.11
CA LEU A 104 1.17 9.14 -4.77
C LEU A 104 1.23 7.99 -3.77
N LEU A 105 0.71 6.81 -4.13
CA LEU A 105 0.81 5.62 -3.30
C LEU A 105 2.26 5.18 -3.12
N PHE A 106 3.07 5.25 -4.17
CA PHE A 106 4.52 4.99 -4.10
C PHE A 106 5.20 5.93 -3.10
N SER A 107 4.95 7.24 -3.20
CA SER A 107 5.45 8.26 -2.28
C SER A 107 5.00 7.96 -0.83
N TYR A 108 3.73 7.70 -0.63
CA TYR A 108 3.17 7.35 0.68
C TYR A 108 3.89 6.18 1.33
N LEU A 109 4.17 5.12 0.57
CA LEU A 109 4.85 3.92 1.07
C LEU A 109 6.31 4.14 1.41
N ILE A 110 7.01 5.04 0.73
CA ILE A 110 8.35 5.43 1.15
C ILE A 110 8.31 6.04 2.55
N GLY A 111 7.40 6.99 2.80
CA GLY A 111 7.23 7.61 4.11
C GLY A 111 6.82 6.60 5.18
N LEU A 112 5.83 5.74 4.89
CA LEU A 112 5.38 4.68 5.80
C LEU A 112 6.50 3.72 6.16
N THR A 113 7.24 3.22 5.18
CA THR A 113 8.32 2.24 5.42
C THR A 113 9.48 2.87 6.18
N TYR A 114 9.70 4.17 5.99
CA TYR A 114 10.65 4.90 6.79
C TYR A 114 10.22 4.95 8.26
N VAL A 115 8.95 5.24 8.55
CA VAL A 115 8.39 5.18 9.91
C VAL A 115 8.58 3.78 10.51
N ALA A 116 8.28 2.72 9.76
CA ALA A 116 8.46 1.34 10.21
C ALA A 116 9.91 1.02 10.56
N LYS A 117 10.89 1.55 9.82
CA LYS A 117 12.30 1.36 10.13
C LYS A 117 12.76 2.05 11.42
N GLN A 118 12.05 3.08 11.89
CA GLN A 118 12.38 3.77 13.14
C GLN A 118 12.17 2.89 14.39
N GLU A 119 11.41 1.81 14.29
CA GLU A 119 11.24 0.84 15.39
C GLU A 119 12.59 0.26 15.84
N ASN A 120 13.51 0.04 14.89
CA ASN A 120 14.80 -0.60 15.15
C ASN A 120 15.94 0.39 15.44
N LEU A 121 15.76 1.69 15.23
CA LEU A 121 16.85 2.67 15.26
C LEU A 121 16.92 3.49 16.57
N GLY A 122 15.99 3.32 17.50
CA GLY A 122 15.99 4.05 18.79
C GLY A 122 15.90 5.57 18.70
N GLU A 123 16.37 6.18 17.61
CA GLU A 123 16.41 7.63 17.37
C GLU A 123 15.90 7.99 15.97
N VAL A 124 15.13 9.08 15.85
CA VAL A 124 14.79 9.67 14.53
C VAL A 124 15.94 10.57 14.11
N LYS A 125 16.87 10.02 13.36
CA LYS A 125 18.04 10.77 12.88
C LYS A 125 17.69 11.75 11.76
N ASN A 126 16.60 11.51 11.02
CA ASN A 126 16.27 12.30 9.85
C ASN A 126 14.75 12.33 9.61
N LEU A 127 14.17 13.51 9.48
CA LEU A 127 12.73 13.68 9.26
C LEU A 127 12.35 13.89 7.78
N TRP A 128 13.34 14.17 6.92
CA TRP A 128 13.07 14.47 5.51
C TRP A 128 12.27 13.39 4.76
N PRO A 129 12.43 12.06 5.03
CA PRO A 129 11.61 11.07 4.33
C PRO A 129 10.13 11.14 4.67
N LEU A 130 9.75 11.80 5.77
CA LEU A 130 8.35 12.04 6.10
C LEU A 130 7.68 13.03 5.13
N LEU A 131 8.49 13.84 4.40
CA LEU A 131 7.98 14.72 3.34
C LEU A 131 7.29 13.93 2.21
N PHE A 132 7.64 12.65 2.02
CA PHE A 132 6.94 11.78 1.07
C PHE A 132 5.47 11.56 1.44
N LEU A 133 5.08 11.71 2.71
CA LEU A 133 3.68 11.69 3.13
C LEU A 133 2.92 12.98 2.77
N ALA A 134 3.65 14.08 2.52
CA ALA A 134 3.02 15.35 2.16
C ALA A 134 2.45 15.34 0.73
N ALA A 135 3.06 14.62 -0.21
CA ALA A 135 2.60 14.58 -1.60
C ALA A 135 1.12 14.13 -1.72
N PRO A 136 0.68 12.99 -1.15
CA PRO A 136 -0.72 12.59 -1.21
C PRO A 136 -1.64 13.52 -0.41
N VAL A 137 -1.16 14.15 0.66
CA VAL A 137 -1.95 15.15 1.42
C VAL A 137 -2.23 16.38 0.57
N ILE A 138 -1.21 16.92 -0.09
CA ILE A 138 -1.33 18.12 -0.94
C ILE A 138 -2.25 17.83 -2.13
N TYR A 139 -2.01 16.72 -2.84
CA TYR A 139 -2.83 16.35 -3.99
C TYR A 139 -4.29 16.07 -3.61
N GLY A 140 -4.51 15.34 -2.51
CA GLY A 140 -5.85 15.12 -1.95
C GLY A 140 -6.55 16.43 -1.57
N GLY A 141 -5.81 17.40 -1.04
CA GLY A 141 -6.32 18.75 -0.76
C GLY A 141 -6.80 19.48 -2.03
N VAL A 142 -6.07 19.35 -3.15
CA VAL A 142 -6.51 19.90 -4.45
C VAL A 142 -7.80 19.23 -4.93
N LEU A 143 -7.86 17.89 -4.90
CA LEU A 143 -9.07 17.16 -5.29
C LEU A 143 -10.27 17.45 -4.38
N SER A 144 -10.04 17.71 -3.11
CA SER A 144 -11.08 17.95 -2.11
C SER A 144 -11.85 19.26 -2.32
N SER A 145 -11.32 20.19 -3.13
CA SER A 145 -11.99 21.43 -3.47
C SER A 145 -13.19 21.25 -4.40
N GLU A 146 -13.30 20.12 -5.07
CA GLU A 146 -14.31 19.88 -6.11
C GLU A 146 -15.60 19.26 -5.57
N ALA A 147 -15.51 18.45 -4.49
CA ALA A 147 -16.67 17.73 -3.96
C ALA A 147 -16.59 17.45 -2.47
N TRP A 148 -17.70 17.61 -1.76
CA TRP A 148 -17.81 17.34 -0.33
C TRP A 148 -17.39 15.90 0.09
N PRO A 149 -17.78 14.83 -0.59
CA PRO A 149 -17.35 13.48 -0.21
C PRO A 149 -15.83 13.31 -0.27
N THR A 150 -15.17 13.90 -1.27
CA THR A 150 -13.71 13.89 -1.40
C THR A 150 -13.06 14.66 -0.27
N PHE A 151 -13.62 15.82 0.12
CA PHE A 151 -13.16 16.60 1.25
C PHE A 151 -13.27 15.80 2.56
N ALA A 152 -14.38 15.11 2.81
CA ALA A 152 -14.55 14.28 3.99
C ALA A 152 -13.49 13.16 4.06
N CYS A 153 -13.25 12.44 2.96
CA CYS A 153 -12.20 11.42 2.87
C CYS A 153 -10.81 12.02 3.14
N TRP A 154 -10.52 13.20 2.57
CA TRP A 154 -9.25 13.89 2.78
C TRP A 154 -9.05 14.31 4.23
N VAL A 155 -10.07 14.85 4.91
CA VAL A 155 -9.97 15.21 6.32
C VAL A 155 -9.65 13.99 7.18
N ILE A 156 -10.34 12.85 6.97
CA ILE A 156 -10.06 11.61 7.70
C ILE A 156 -8.63 11.15 7.44
N PHE A 157 -8.16 11.24 6.20
CA PHE A 157 -6.79 10.88 5.81
C PHE A 157 -5.74 11.77 6.50
N VAL A 158 -5.93 13.09 6.49
CA VAL A 158 -5.03 14.04 7.17
C VAL A 158 -4.97 13.77 8.68
N VAL A 159 -6.13 13.59 9.32
CA VAL A 159 -6.20 13.25 10.75
C VAL A 159 -5.46 11.95 11.04
N THR A 160 -5.60 10.95 10.18
CA THR A 160 -4.91 9.67 10.29
C THR A 160 -3.38 9.82 10.21
N ILE A 161 -2.88 10.61 9.26
CA ILE A 161 -1.44 10.89 9.14
C ILE A 161 -0.93 11.68 10.35
N VAL A 162 -1.64 12.73 10.76
CA VAL A 162 -1.25 13.55 11.91
C VAL A 162 -1.22 12.70 13.19
N ALA A 163 -2.21 11.84 13.41
CA ALA A 163 -2.24 10.91 14.54
C ALA A 163 -1.03 9.94 14.51
N ALA A 164 -0.70 9.38 13.35
CA ALA A 164 0.45 8.51 13.20
C ALA A 164 1.77 9.25 13.49
N LEU A 165 1.96 10.46 12.94
CA LEU A 165 3.15 11.28 13.19
C LEU A 165 3.26 11.73 14.65
N TRP A 166 2.13 12.02 15.30
CA TRP A 166 2.10 12.31 16.73
C TRP A 166 2.58 11.12 17.56
N LEU A 167 2.15 9.88 17.24
CA LEU A 167 2.65 8.67 17.90
C LEU A 167 4.16 8.50 17.66
N VAL A 168 4.64 8.73 16.45
CA VAL A 168 6.09 8.68 16.14
C VAL A 168 6.88 9.70 16.96
N ARG A 169 6.31 10.89 17.21
CA ARG A 169 6.94 11.94 18.04
C ARG A 169 6.89 11.59 19.53
N ARG A 170 5.76 11.07 20.02
CA ARG A 170 5.55 10.74 21.44
C ARG A 170 6.47 9.63 21.93
N ARG A 171 6.73 8.62 21.10
CA ARG A 171 7.68 7.52 21.33
C ARG A 171 7.50 6.73 22.63
N GLN A 172 6.29 6.57 23.11
CA GLN A 172 6.02 5.63 24.19
C GLN A 172 6.09 4.19 23.68
N SER A 173 6.25 3.24 24.59
CA SER A 173 6.27 1.80 24.24
C SER A 173 5.02 1.43 23.42
N GLY A 174 5.22 0.82 22.25
CA GLY A 174 4.16 0.42 21.32
C GLY A 174 3.64 1.52 20.39
N ASP A 175 4.13 2.77 20.46
CA ASP A 175 3.66 3.86 19.60
C ASP A 175 4.10 3.68 18.14
N ILE A 176 5.33 3.25 17.90
CA ILE A 176 5.83 3.06 16.53
C ILE A 176 5.05 1.96 15.79
N PRO A 177 4.84 0.74 16.35
CA PRO A 177 3.96 -0.26 15.74
C PRO A 177 2.55 0.28 15.47
N ARG A 178 1.95 1.02 16.41
CA ARG A 178 0.63 1.63 16.23
C ARG A 178 0.61 2.66 15.09
N ALA A 179 1.64 3.51 14.98
CA ALA A 179 1.78 4.45 13.87
C ALA A 179 1.87 3.74 12.53
N VAL A 180 2.68 2.67 12.44
CA VAL A 180 2.82 1.85 11.24
C VAL A 180 1.48 1.23 10.83
N VAL A 181 0.78 0.61 11.79
CA VAL A 181 -0.56 0.03 11.60
C VAL A 181 -1.56 1.07 11.07
N THR A 182 -1.56 2.25 11.67
CA THR A 182 -2.43 3.37 11.29
C THR A 182 -2.12 3.83 9.85
N LEU A 183 -0.83 3.94 9.49
CA LEU A 183 -0.43 4.30 8.14
C LEU A 183 -0.74 3.19 7.13
N ILE A 184 -0.60 1.91 7.48
CA ILE A 184 -1.01 0.79 6.60
C ILE A 184 -2.51 0.88 6.29
N ALA A 185 -3.34 1.08 7.29
CA ALA A 185 -4.77 1.29 7.08
C ALA A 185 -5.05 2.54 6.23
N GLY A 186 -4.29 3.62 6.45
CA GLY A 186 -4.41 4.89 5.71
C GLY A 186 -4.25 4.78 4.19
N MET A 187 -3.66 3.70 3.67
CA MET A 187 -3.62 3.46 2.22
C MET A 187 -5.02 3.39 1.61
N SER A 188 -5.97 2.74 2.29
CA SER A 188 -7.36 2.68 1.83
C SER A 188 -8.05 4.04 1.80
N LEU A 189 -7.63 4.98 2.67
CA LEU A 189 -8.15 6.35 2.62
C LEU A 189 -7.60 7.16 1.44
N LEU A 190 -6.35 6.91 1.04
CA LEU A 190 -5.80 7.47 -0.18
C LEU A 190 -6.59 6.97 -1.40
N ASP A 191 -6.88 5.66 -1.46
CA ASP A 191 -7.75 5.09 -2.50
C ASP A 191 -9.13 5.75 -2.47
N ALA A 192 -9.73 5.96 -1.29
CA ALA A 192 -11.03 6.62 -1.16
C ALA A 192 -11.03 8.05 -1.74
N ILE A 193 -9.95 8.84 -1.51
CA ILE A 193 -9.80 10.19 -2.07
C ILE A 193 -9.74 10.13 -3.60
N LEU A 194 -8.92 9.23 -4.15
CA LEU A 194 -8.74 9.09 -5.59
C LEU A 194 -10.03 8.63 -6.28
N ILE A 195 -10.72 7.66 -5.70
CA ILE A 195 -12.00 7.12 -6.22
C ILE A 195 -13.10 8.20 -6.15
N SER A 196 -13.21 8.90 -5.02
CA SER A 196 -14.18 9.98 -4.86
C SER A 196 -13.90 11.16 -5.80
N GLY A 197 -12.61 11.52 -5.96
CA GLY A 197 -12.17 12.55 -6.90
C GLY A 197 -12.38 12.17 -8.38
N ALA A 198 -12.49 10.87 -8.68
CA ALA A 198 -12.88 10.38 -10.01
C ALA A 198 -14.41 10.38 -10.24
N GLY A 199 -15.20 10.86 -9.27
CA GLY A 199 -16.67 10.96 -9.40
C GLY A 199 -17.45 9.76 -8.87
N GLU A 200 -16.80 8.84 -8.15
CA GLU A 200 -17.40 7.59 -7.63
C GLU A 200 -17.46 7.55 -6.09
N PRO A 201 -18.18 8.49 -5.43
CA PRO A 201 -18.21 8.56 -3.96
C PRO A 201 -18.83 7.32 -3.29
N GLY A 202 -19.71 6.60 -3.99
CA GLY A 202 -20.29 5.34 -3.50
C GLY A 202 -19.22 4.25 -3.33
N LEU A 203 -18.32 4.11 -4.30
CA LEU A 203 -17.20 3.17 -4.22
C LEU A 203 -16.14 3.63 -3.21
N ALA A 204 -15.95 4.93 -3.03
CA ALA A 204 -15.04 5.47 -2.01
C ALA A 204 -15.43 5.02 -0.59
N LEU A 205 -16.73 4.84 -0.29
CA LEU A 205 -17.19 4.29 1.00
C LEU A 205 -16.65 2.88 1.25
N VAL A 206 -16.51 2.05 0.21
CA VAL A 206 -15.94 0.70 0.35
C VAL A 206 -14.49 0.79 0.81
N ALA A 207 -13.72 1.75 0.28
CA ALA A 207 -12.33 1.97 0.70
C ALA A 207 -12.26 2.53 2.14
N VAL A 208 -13.18 3.41 2.54
CA VAL A 208 -13.29 3.89 3.93
C VAL A 208 -13.64 2.74 4.89
N LEU A 209 -14.56 1.85 4.50
CA LEU A 209 -14.87 0.64 5.27
C LEU A 209 -13.65 -0.29 5.35
N GLY A 210 -12.87 -0.41 4.27
CA GLY A 210 -11.59 -1.14 4.24
C GLY A 210 -10.59 -0.59 5.25
N PHE A 211 -10.50 0.73 5.41
CA PHE A 211 -9.69 1.38 6.44
C PHE A 211 -10.14 0.95 7.85
N ALA A 212 -11.43 1.06 8.16
CA ALA A 212 -11.97 0.69 9.46
C ALA A 212 -11.78 -0.81 9.75
N LEU A 213 -12.03 -1.67 8.77
CA LEU A 213 -11.84 -3.11 8.87
C LEU A 213 -10.36 -3.48 9.10
N THR A 214 -9.43 -2.82 8.40
CA THR A 214 -7.99 -3.02 8.58
C THR A 214 -7.58 -2.71 10.02
N LEU A 215 -8.02 -1.58 10.57
CA LEU A 215 -7.75 -1.22 11.97
C LEU A 215 -8.36 -2.22 12.97
N ALA A 216 -9.55 -2.72 12.70
CA ALA A 216 -10.22 -3.71 13.55
C ALA A 216 -9.47 -5.06 13.52
N LEU A 217 -9.15 -5.58 12.34
CA LEU A 217 -8.49 -6.87 12.17
C LEU A 217 -7.07 -6.89 12.72
N GLN A 218 -6.35 -5.79 12.67
CA GLN A 218 -4.99 -5.72 13.22
C GLN A 218 -4.94 -5.79 14.76
N ARG A 219 -6.09 -5.67 15.43
CA ARG A 219 -6.20 -5.95 16.88
C ARG A 219 -6.20 -7.46 17.17
N VAL A 220 -6.61 -8.27 16.21
CA VAL A 220 -6.72 -9.73 16.33
C VAL A 220 -5.52 -10.42 15.70
N VAL A 221 -5.09 -9.94 14.53
CA VAL A 221 -3.94 -10.49 13.79
C VAL A 221 -2.87 -9.42 13.72
N SER A 222 -1.85 -9.51 14.58
CA SER A 222 -0.74 -8.59 14.54
C SER A 222 0.10 -8.81 13.27
N GLY A 223 0.10 -7.85 12.37
CA GLY A 223 0.86 -7.90 11.11
C GLY A 223 2.32 -7.45 11.24
N THR A 224 2.77 -7.08 12.44
CA THR A 224 4.13 -6.53 12.72
C THR A 224 4.85 -7.31 13.79
#